data_9124d5df28c8ebb7628ad5ec3a199b7f
#
_entry.id   9124d5df28c8ebb7628ad5ec3a199b7f
#
_cell.length_a   1.000
_cell.length_b   1.000
_cell.length_c   1.000
_cell.angle_alpha   90.00
_cell.angle_beta   90.00
_cell.angle_gamma   90.00
#
_symmetry.space_group_name_H-M   'P 1'
#
loop_
_entity.id
_entity.type
_entity.pdbx_description
1 polymer ?
#
loop_
_entity_poly.entity_id
_entity_poly.type
_entity_poly.pdbx_seq_one_letter_code
_entity_poly.pdbx_strand_id
1 'polypeptide(L)'
;EITWDVTDGFGNIIGSGNTTITAVGSGNCPSCFTPTALAVSNATTTGADFGWTAGGSETAWNVEYGPAGFTLGTGTLVNVTTNPYTLSGLTSSTNYDVYVQADCGGGDVSPWSAAVSFGTQVACGDNVGPVGYGSGNAQVFTAQVSTPGDFITVTVSQGNTEAGYDYLQMYDSYNGTTGNQLYNADGDHTGVAITSTTGSITVFIDGDGSWNCQDGSGGPYTPLQFAVTCTAPPAC
;
A
#
# COMPACT_ATOMS: atom_id res chain seq x y z
N GLU A 1 -13.59 -12.81 56.15
CA GLU A 1 -14.06 -13.25 54.81
C GLU A 1 -13.04 -12.72 53.80
N ILE A 2 -12.46 -13.66 52.99
CA ILE A 2 -11.55 -13.27 51.93
C ILE A 2 -12.37 -13.35 50.65
N THR A 3 -12.56 -12.20 50.01
CA THR A 3 -13.14 -12.12 48.67
C THR A 3 -12.00 -12.05 47.66
N TRP A 4 -12.18 -12.71 46.52
CA TRP A 4 -11.22 -12.66 45.41
C TRP A 4 -11.93 -12.49 44.08
N ASP A 5 -11.30 -11.80 43.19
CA ASP A 5 -11.69 -11.66 41.80
C ASP A 5 -10.56 -12.12 40.90
N VAL A 6 -10.87 -12.92 39.90
CA VAL A 6 -9.94 -13.22 38.78
C VAL A 6 -10.39 -12.40 37.59
N THR A 7 -9.47 -11.63 37.05
CA THR A 7 -9.72 -10.81 35.88
C THR A 7 -8.98 -11.37 34.67
N ASP A 8 -9.56 -11.23 33.47
CA ASP A 8 -8.84 -11.45 32.21
C ASP A 8 -7.81 -10.32 31.97
N GLY A 9 -6.99 -10.47 30.94
CA GLY A 9 -6.00 -9.47 30.56
C GLY A 9 -6.58 -8.11 30.14
N PHE A 10 -7.90 -7.99 30.06
CA PHE A 10 -8.63 -6.77 29.72
C PHE A 10 -9.34 -6.14 30.94
N GLY A 11 -9.16 -6.73 32.13
CA GLY A 11 -9.76 -6.24 33.36
C GLY A 11 -11.20 -6.67 33.63
N ASN A 12 -11.77 -7.57 32.82
CA ASN A 12 -13.09 -8.13 33.10
C ASN A 12 -13.01 -9.21 34.17
N ILE A 13 -13.92 -9.20 35.15
CA ILE A 13 -14.02 -10.24 36.16
C ILE A 13 -14.54 -11.51 35.49
N ILE A 14 -13.72 -12.56 35.45
CA ILE A 14 -14.03 -13.87 34.90
C ILE A 14 -14.31 -14.91 35.98
N GLY A 15 -14.11 -14.53 37.23
CA GLY A 15 -14.48 -15.34 38.41
C GLY A 15 -14.34 -14.54 39.68
N SER A 16 -15.25 -14.72 40.60
CA SER A 16 -15.22 -14.14 41.94
C SER A 16 -15.74 -15.10 42.99
N GLY A 17 -15.30 -14.96 44.22
CA GLY A 17 -15.76 -15.81 45.30
C GLY A 17 -15.29 -15.36 46.67
N ASN A 18 -15.80 -16.05 47.69
CA ASN A 18 -15.54 -15.71 49.09
C ASN A 18 -14.94 -16.85 49.93
N THR A 19 -14.68 -18.06 49.37
CA THR A 19 -14.10 -19.15 50.17
C THR A 19 -13.08 -20.04 49.46
N THR A 20 -13.36 -20.60 48.34
CA THR A 20 -12.43 -21.52 47.65
C THR A 20 -12.59 -21.43 46.13
N ILE A 21 -11.48 -21.32 45.43
CA ILE A 21 -11.48 -21.45 43.97
C ILE A 21 -11.64 -22.92 43.64
N THR A 22 -12.84 -23.37 43.35
CA THR A 22 -13.12 -24.79 43.00
C THR A 22 -13.23 -25.01 41.49
N ALA A 23 -13.52 -24.00 40.73
CA ALA A 23 -13.38 -23.98 39.27
C ALA A 23 -13.46 -22.52 38.80
N VAL A 24 -12.42 -22.04 38.21
CA VAL A 24 -12.54 -20.88 37.33
C VAL A 24 -13.08 -21.45 36.02
N GLY A 25 -14.29 -21.02 35.62
CA GLY A 25 -14.75 -21.34 34.28
C GLY A 25 -13.64 -20.98 33.31
N SER A 26 -13.31 -21.87 32.40
CA SER A 26 -12.43 -21.52 31.29
C SER A 26 -13.14 -20.48 30.44
N GLY A 27 -13.05 -19.22 30.88
CA GLY A 27 -13.20 -18.16 29.95
C GLY A 27 -12.16 -18.43 28.87
N ASN A 28 -12.60 -18.57 27.64
CA ASN A 28 -11.69 -18.70 26.52
C ASN A 28 -10.90 -17.38 26.48
N CYS A 29 -9.80 -17.32 27.24
CA CYS A 29 -8.78 -16.35 26.92
C CYS A 29 -8.35 -16.67 25.48
N PRO A 30 -8.47 -15.77 24.54
CA PRO A 30 -7.96 -16.04 23.21
C PRO A 30 -6.48 -16.42 23.38
N SER A 31 -6.15 -17.66 23.07
CA SER A 31 -4.78 -18.16 23.13
C SER A 31 -3.97 -17.64 21.93
N CYS A 32 -4.68 -17.09 20.95
CA CYS A 32 -4.15 -16.62 19.70
C CYS A 32 -4.61 -15.17 19.42
N PHE A 33 -3.69 -14.24 19.49
CA PHE A 33 -4.00 -12.80 19.35
C PHE A 33 -3.78 -12.33 17.92
N THR A 34 -4.64 -11.42 17.48
CA THR A 34 -4.51 -10.79 16.16
C THR A 34 -3.21 -9.97 16.09
N PRO A 35 -2.38 -10.15 15.04
CA PRO A 35 -1.22 -9.30 14.79
C PRO A 35 -1.60 -7.82 14.65
N THR A 36 -0.70 -6.93 15.05
CA THR A 36 -0.91 -5.48 15.07
C THR A 36 0.21 -4.73 14.35
N ALA A 37 0.12 -3.40 14.25
CA ALA A 37 1.11 -2.54 13.61
C ALA A 37 1.55 -3.03 12.23
N LEU A 38 0.57 -3.38 11.41
CA LEU A 38 0.77 -3.86 10.05
C LEU A 38 1.34 -2.75 9.15
N ALA A 39 2.34 -3.08 8.35
CA ALA A 39 2.93 -2.13 7.40
C ALA A 39 3.40 -2.84 6.13
N VAL A 40 3.24 -2.17 4.99
CA VAL A 40 3.85 -2.56 3.72
C VAL A 40 4.99 -1.62 3.40
N SER A 41 6.11 -2.16 2.95
CA SER A 41 7.31 -1.43 2.55
C SER A 41 7.93 -2.05 1.30
N ASN A 42 8.93 -1.37 0.73
CA ASN A 42 9.70 -1.86 -0.41
C ASN A 42 8.82 -2.35 -1.58
N ALA A 43 7.69 -1.69 -1.83
CA ALA A 43 6.85 -2.03 -2.98
C ALA A 43 7.64 -1.87 -4.28
N THR A 44 7.56 -2.89 -5.15
CA THR A 44 8.17 -2.94 -6.48
C THR A 44 7.08 -3.12 -7.53
N THR A 45 7.46 -3.36 -8.78
CA THR A 45 6.50 -3.66 -9.85
C THR A 45 5.81 -5.02 -9.68
N THR A 46 6.41 -5.95 -8.91
CA THR A 46 5.93 -7.35 -8.79
C THR A 46 5.92 -7.88 -7.37
N GLY A 47 6.18 -7.06 -6.36
CA GLY A 47 6.25 -7.51 -4.97
C GLY A 47 6.26 -6.36 -3.96
N ALA A 48 6.20 -6.74 -2.69
CA ALA A 48 6.33 -5.82 -1.55
C ALA A 48 6.68 -6.61 -0.29
N ASP A 49 7.27 -5.96 0.71
CA ASP A 49 7.47 -6.54 2.03
C ASP A 49 6.33 -6.17 2.96
N PHE A 50 5.67 -7.18 3.53
CA PHE A 50 4.59 -7.03 4.49
C PHE A 50 5.05 -7.45 5.88
N GLY A 51 5.01 -6.53 6.83
CA GLY A 51 5.43 -6.74 8.22
C GLY A 51 4.30 -6.43 9.20
N TRP A 52 4.40 -7.04 10.39
CA TRP A 52 3.46 -6.87 11.49
C TRP A 52 4.14 -7.07 12.84
N THR A 53 3.48 -6.68 13.91
CA THR A 53 3.87 -7.07 15.26
C THR A 53 3.05 -8.30 15.67
N ALA A 54 3.73 -9.36 16.08
CA ALA A 54 3.08 -10.57 16.60
C ALA A 54 2.22 -10.24 17.83
N GLY A 55 1.06 -10.90 17.95
CA GLY A 55 0.15 -10.72 19.06
C GLY A 55 0.61 -11.43 20.35
N GLY A 56 1.41 -12.47 20.21
CA GLY A 56 1.90 -13.30 21.29
C GLY A 56 3.24 -13.96 20.96
N SER A 57 3.35 -15.24 21.22
CA SER A 57 4.55 -16.05 20.98
C SER A 57 4.44 -16.94 19.73
N GLU A 58 3.46 -16.70 18.89
CA GLU A 58 3.29 -17.41 17.63
C GLU A 58 4.48 -17.20 16.69
N THR A 59 4.79 -18.23 15.91
CA THR A 59 5.89 -18.25 14.94
C THR A 59 5.40 -18.61 13.52
N ALA A 60 4.08 -18.71 13.34
CA ALA A 60 3.46 -18.95 12.06
C ALA A 60 2.25 -18.04 11.88
N TRP A 61 1.99 -17.67 10.65
CA TRP A 61 0.87 -16.79 10.28
C TRP A 61 0.29 -17.20 8.94
N ASN A 62 -1.00 -16.94 8.79
CA ASN A 62 -1.67 -16.96 7.51
C ASN A 62 -1.71 -15.55 6.95
N VAL A 63 -1.19 -15.34 5.75
CA VAL A 63 -1.28 -14.09 5.01
C VAL A 63 -2.18 -14.31 3.80
N GLU A 64 -3.20 -13.48 3.63
CA GLU A 64 -4.06 -13.50 2.45
C GLU A 64 -4.03 -12.14 1.77
N TYR A 65 -3.81 -12.15 0.45
CA TYR A 65 -3.75 -10.93 -0.34
C TYR A 65 -4.43 -11.11 -1.70
N GLY A 66 -4.90 -9.99 -2.25
CA GLY A 66 -5.56 -9.94 -3.55
C GLY A 66 -5.73 -8.51 -4.05
N PRO A 67 -6.27 -8.30 -5.26
CA PRO A 67 -6.62 -6.97 -5.73
C PRO A 67 -7.49 -6.23 -4.72
N ALA A 68 -7.30 -4.91 -4.61
CA ALA A 68 -7.99 -4.10 -3.62
C ALA A 68 -9.51 -4.32 -3.62
N GLY A 69 -10.08 -4.51 -2.43
CA GLY A 69 -11.49 -4.81 -2.25
C GLY A 69 -11.87 -6.28 -2.45
N PHE A 70 -10.93 -7.20 -2.58
CA PHE A 70 -11.27 -8.63 -2.62
C PHE A 70 -11.93 -9.08 -1.31
N THR A 71 -12.70 -10.15 -1.37
CA THR A 71 -13.34 -10.74 -0.19
C THR A 71 -12.41 -11.76 0.45
N LEU A 72 -12.16 -11.67 1.76
CA LEU A 72 -11.41 -12.69 2.51
C LEU A 72 -11.92 -14.10 2.20
N GLY A 73 -11.01 -15.03 1.97
CA GLY A 73 -11.27 -16.40 1.51
C GLY A 73 -11.27 -16.57 -0.01
N THR A 74 -11.10 -15.48 -0.78
CA THR A 74 -11.01 -15.52 -2.26
C THR A 74 -9.66 -15.07 -2.81
N GLY A 75 -8.78 -14.57 -1.94
CA GLY A 75 -7.44 -14.12 -2.28
C GLY A 75 -6.41 -15.24 -2.38
N THR A 76 -5.16 -14.87 -2.53
CA THR A 76 -4.03 -15.78 -2.45
C THR A 76 -3.66 -15.97 -0.98
N LEU A 77 -3.88 -17.17 -0.46
CA LEU A 77 -3.57 -17.54 0.93
C LEU A 77 -2.21 -18.24 0.99
N VAL A 78 -1.35 -17.78 1.89
CA VAL A 78 -0.05 -18.39 2.17
C VAL A 78 0.15 -18.54 3.68
N ASN A 79 0.72 -19.67 4.11
CA ASN A 79 1.18 -19.86 5.48
C ASN A 79 2.68 -19.53 5.54
N VAL A 80 3.05 -18.66 6.47
CA VAL A 80 4.40 -18.07 6.55
C VAL A 80 4.96 -18.16 7.97
N THR A 81 6.27 -18.27 8.06
CA THR A 81 7.03 -18.32 9.34
C THR A 81 8.08 -17.21 9.44
N THR A 82 8.10 -16.31 8.45
CA THR A 82 8.99 -15.15 8.42
C THR A 82 8.19 -13.86 8.52
N ASN A 83 8.69 -12.89 9.26
CA ASN A 83 8.14 -11.57 9.40
C ASN A 83 9.30 -10.55 9.41
N PRO A 84 9.36 -9.62 8.43
CA PRO A 84 8.41 -9.43 7.34
C PRO A 84 8.38 -10.59 6.33
N TYR A 85 7.26 -10.71 5.63
CA TYR A 85 7.07 -11.64 4.51
C TYR A 85 7.10 -10.88 3.18
N THR A 86 7.87 -11.38 2.21
CA THR A 86 7.93 -10.78 0.87
C THR A 86 6.83 -11.33 -0.02
N LEU A 87 5.85 -10.50 -0.35
CA LEU A 87 4.85 -10.75 -1.38
C LEU A 87 5.53 -10.74 -2.75
N SER A 88 5.20 -11.66 -3.62
CA SER A 88 5.80 -11.78 -4.95
C SER A 88 4.79 -12.24 -6.00
N GLY A 89 5.11 -12.05 -7.28
CA GLY A 89 4.22 -12.43 -8.38
C GLY A 89 3.01 -11.50 -8.53
N LEU A 90 3.10 -10.29 -7.99
CA LEU A 90 2.06 -9.28 -8.13
C LEU A 90 2.08 -8.67 -9.54
N THR A 91 0.96 -8.14 -9.96
CA THR A 91 0.83 -7.37 -11.21
C THR A 91 1.25 -5.93 -10.95
N SER A 92 2.00 -5.33 -11.87
CA SER A 92 2.38 -3.92 -11.81
C SER A 92 1.16 -2.99 -11.89
N SER A 93 1.33 -1.76 -11.44
CA SER A 93 0.29 -0.70 -11.48
C SER A 93 -1.07 -1.16 -10.93
N THR A 94 -1.03 -1.97 -9.87
CA THR A 94 -2.23 -2.61 -9.29
C THR A 94 -2.28 -2.36 -7.78
N ASN A 95 -3.45 -1.95 -7.30
CA ASN A 95 -3.70 -1.85 -5.86
C ASN A 95 -4.10 -3.20 -5.28
N TYR A 96 -3.55 -3.51 -4.11
CA TYR A 96 -3.76 -4.74 -3.36
C TYR A 96 -4.19 -4.44 -1.94
N ASP A 97 -4.99 -5.36 -1.39
CA ASP A 97 -5.22 -5.45 0.04
C ASP A 97 -4.55 -6.72 0.58
N VAL A 98 -3.97 -6.61 1.78
CA VAL A 98 -3.32 -7.73 2.46
C VAL A 98 -3.80 -7.80 3.91
N TYR A 99 -4.00 -9.02 4.39
CA TYR A 99 -4.43 -9.36 5.74
C TYR A 99 -3.49 -10.36 6.36
N VAL A 100 -3.43 -10.40 7.68
CA VAL A 100 -2.69 -11.42 8.43
C VAL A 100 -3.52 -11.97 9.57
N GLN A 101 -3.34 -13.25 9.84
CA GLN A 101 -3.94 -13.99 10.94
C GLN A 101 -2.84 -14.81 11.62
N ALA A 102 -2.74 -14.77 12.94
CA ALA A 102 -1.81 -15.63 13.66
C ALA A 102 -2.28 -17.10 13.60
N ASP A 103 -1.34 -18.02 13.42
CA ASP A 103 -1.53 -19.46 13.52
C ASP A 103 -0.80 -19.95 14.77
N CYS A 104 -1.56 -20.26 15.82
CA CYS A 104 -1.04 -20.70 17.10
C CYS A 104 -0.90 -22.22 17.19
N GLY A 105 -1.15 -22.92 16.09
CA GLY A 105 -1.04 -24.38 16.00
C GLY A 105 -2.29 -25.11 16.50
N GLY A 106 -2.37 -26.41 16.17
CA GLY A 106 -3.48 -27.25 16.61
C GLY A 106 -4.86 -26.84 16.05
N GLY A 107 -4.92 -25.96 15.06
CA GLY A 107 -6.16 -25.41 14.51
C GLY A 107 -6.65 -24.15 15.23
N ASP A 108 -5.88 -23.65 16.20
CA ASP A 108 -6.15 -22.39 16.89
C ASP A 108 -5.56 -21.22 16.09
N VAL A 109 -6.41 -20.30 15.65
CA VAL A 109 -6.03 -19.14 14.85
C VAL A 109 -6.68 -17.87 15.42
N SER A 110 -6.01 -16.75 15.26
CA SER A 110 -6.60 -15.45 15.64
C SER A 110 -7.72 -15.03 14.68
N PRO A 111 -8.51 -14.01 15.03
CA PRO A 111 -9.21 -13.23 14.00
C PRO A 111 -8.24 -12.66 12.95
N TRP A 112 -8.72 -12.43 11.73
CA TRP A 112 -7.99 -11.69 10.71
C TRP A 112 -7.77 -10.24 11.14
N SER A 113 -6.64 -9.66 10.78
CA SER A 113 -6.37 -8.23 10.93
C SER A 113 -7.33 -7.37 10.08
N ALA A 114 -7.31 -6.07 10.27
CA ALA A 114 -7.79 -5.14 9.26
C ALA A 114 -6.92 -5.22 8.00
N ALA A 115 -7.48 -4.83 6.85
CA ALA A 115 -6.74 -4.73 5.61
C ALA A 115 -5.65 -3.65 5.69
N VAL A 116 -4.52 -3.91 5.03
CA VAL A 116 -3.57 -2.88 4.64
C VAL A 116 -3.56 -2.81 3.12
N SER A 117 -3.88 -1.63 2.59
CA SER A 117 -3.87 -1.38 1.15
C SER A 117 -2.51 -0.83 0.71
N PHE A 118 -2.03 -1.27 -0.45
CA PHE A 118 -0.82 -0.77 -1.07
C PHE A 118 -0.92 -0.89 -2.59
N GLY A 119 -0.11 -0.10 -3.33
CA GLY A 119 0.02 -0.21 -4.79
C GLY A 119 1.37 -0.76 -5.19
N THR A 120 1.39 -1.63 -6.20
CA THR A 120 2.63 -1.97 -6.91
C THR A 120 3.04 -0.81 -7.80
N GLN A 121 4.33 -0.74 -8.09
CA GLN A 121 4.86 0.31 -8.97
C GLN A 121 4.47 0.05 -10.43
N VAL A 122 4.54 1.13 -11.20
CA VAL A 122 4.32 1.10 -12.65
C VAL A 122 5.57 0.57 -13.33
N ALA A 123 5.39 -0.38 -14.24
CA ALA A 123 6.46 -0.98 -15.02
C ALA A 123 6.59 -0.35 -16.41
N CYS A 124 7.68 -0.69 -17.09
CA CYS A 124 7.87 -0.37 -18.50
C CYS A 124 6.79 -1.04 -19.38
N GLY A 125 6.14 -0.26 -20.20
CA GLY A 125 5.03 -0.69 -21.05
C GLY A 125 3.64 -0.48 -20.46
N ASP A 126 3.55 -0.09 -19.19
CA ASP A 126 2.27 0.19 -18.56
C ASP A 126 1.69 1.54 -19.04
N ASN A 127 0.36 1.60 -18.99
CA ASN A 127 -0.39 2.85 -19.08
C ASN A 127 -1.05 3.12 -17.73
N VAL A 128 -1.03 4.37 -17.29
CA VAL A 128 -1.63 4.81 -16.04
C VAL A 128 -2.74 5.81 -16.35
N GLY A 129 -3.88 5.61 -15.75
CA GLY A 129 -5.02 6.53 -15.88
C GLY A 129 -6.25 5.91 -16.58
N PRO A 130 -7.31 6.69 -16.68
CA PRO A 130 -7.40 8.11 -16.33
C PRO A 130 -7.23 8.36 -14.84
N VAL A 131 -6.37 9.30 -14.47
CA VAL A 131 -6.14 9.73 -13.09
C VAL A 131 -6.79 11.09 -12.91
N GLY A 132 -7.82 11.15 -12.07
CA GLY A 132 -8.31 12.40 -11.52
C GLY A 132 -7.43 12.79 -10.32
N TYR A 133 -7.16 14.06 -10.16
CA TYR A 133 -6.49 14.55 -8.97
C TYR A 133 -7.48 15.29 -8.06
N GLY A 134 -7.29 15.11 -6.75
CA GLY A 134 -8.07 15.78 -5.71
C GLY A 134 -7.43 17.10 -5.29
N SER A 135 -8.10 17.80 -4.39
CA SER A 135 -7.55 18.99 -3.76
C SER A 135 -6.36 18.64 -2.87
N GLY A 136 -5.19 19.18 -3.18
CA GLY A 136 -3.96 19.05 -2.41
C GLY A 136 -2.89 18.19 -3.07
N ASN A 137 -1.74 18.15 -2.44
CA ASN A 137 -0.55 17.51 -2.96
C ASN A 137 -0.65 15.99 -2.88
N ALA A 138 -0.44 15.31 -3.99
CA ALA A 138 -0.52 13.84 -4.04
C ALA A 138 0.52 13.24 -4.98
N GLN A 139 1.16 12.16 -4.53
CA GLN A 139 1.90 11.28 -5.42
C GLN A 139 0.91 10.47 -6.25
N VAL A 140 1.04 10.54 -7.57
CA VAL A 140 0.19 9.80 -8.51
C VAL A 140 0.68 8.36 -8.65
N PHE A 141 1.97 8.20 -8.99
CA PHE A 141 2.64 6.90 -9.08
C PHE A 141 4.16 7.07 -9.07
N THR A 142 4.86 5.95 -8.88
CA THR A 142 6.27 5.81 -9.20
C THR A 142 6.42 4.74 -10.28
N ALA A 143 7.15 5.07 -11.33
CA ALA A 143 7.54 4.13 -12.37
C ALA A 143 9.02 3.76 -12.22
N GLN A 144 9.36 2.48 -12.45
CA GLN A 144 10.72 1.97 -12.31
C GLN A 144 11.05 1.02 -13.46
N VAL A 145 12.33 1.08 -13.91
CA VAL A 145 12.84 0.13 -14.90
C VAL A 145 12.96 -1.28 -14.29
N SER A 146 12.72 -2.29 -15.12
CA SER A 146 12.93 -3.70 -14.74
C SER A 146 14.40 -4.12 -14.92
N THR A 147 15.11 -3.48 -15.83
CA THR A 147 16.51 -3.75 -16.14
C THR A 147 17.37 -2.61 -15.63
N PRO A 148 18.28 -2.85 -14.67
CA PRO A 148 19.18 -1.81 -14.18
C PRO A 148 20.02 -1.21 -15.32
N GLY A 149 20.06 0.12 -15.36
CA GLY A 149 20.79 0.90 -16.38
C GLY A 149 19.93 1.38 -17.53
N ASP A 150 18.71 0.88 -17.70
CA ASP A 150 17.79 1.42 -18.69
C ASP A 150 17.31 2.83 -18.29
N PHE A 151 16.90 3.59 -19.28
CA PHE A 151 16.25 4.88 -19.11
C PHE A 151 14.74 4.68 -19.10
N ILE A 152 14.03 5.47 -18.27
CA ILE A 152 12.58 5.45 -18.20
C ILE A 152 12.01 6.77 -18.72
N THR A 153 10.99 6.69 -19.56
CA THR A 153 10.26 7.86 -20.08
C THR A 153 8.80 7.75 -19.69
N VAL A 154 8.29 8.79 -19.04
CA VAL A 154 6.87 9.00 -18.78
C VAL A 154 6.36 10.01 -19.80
N THR A 155 5.38 9.61 -20.59
CA THR A 155 4.70 10.47 -21.56
C THR A 155 3.28 10.74 -21.10
N VAL A 156 2.89 11.99 -20.99
CA VAL A 156 1.51 12.38 -20.76
C VAL A 156 0.75 12.24 -22.08
N SER A 157 -0.07 11.22 -22.21
CA SER A 157 -0.85 10.97 -23.42
C SER A 157 -2.07 11.88 -23.53
N GLN A 158 -2.57 12.35 -22.39
CA GLN A 158 -3.73 13.23 -22.29
C GLN A 158 -3.80 13.85 -20.90
N GLY A 159 -4.34 15.07 -20.82
CA GLY A 159 -4.78 15.67 -19.57
C GLY A 159 -4.18 17.03 -19.26
N ASN A 160 -4.86 17.74 -18.37
CA ASN A 160 -4.47 19.08 -17.94
C ASN A 160 -4.72 19.28 -16.44
N THR A 161 -3.97 20.23 -15.87
CA THR A 161 -4.17 20.75 -14.52
C THR A 161 -4.71 22.18 -14.56
N GLU A 162 -5.12 22.72 -13.43
CA GLU A 162 -5.61 24.11 -13.35
C GLU A 162 -4.45 25.10 -13.59
N ALA A 163 -4.62 25.94 -14.61
CA ALA A 163 -3.59 26.90 -15.00
C ALA A 163 -3.37 27.96 -13.91
N GLY A 164 -2.14 28.10 -13.47
CA GLY A 164 -1.70 29.06 -12.46
C GLY A 164 -1.85 28.57 -11.01
N TYR A 165 -2.42 27.36 -10.77
CA TYR A 165 -2.73 26.87 -9.43
C TYR A 165 -2.24 25.43 -9.18
N ASP A 166 -2.52 24.50 -10.09
CA ASP A 166 -2.16 23.10 -9.91
C ASP A 166 -1.04 22.70 -10.87
N TYR A 167 0.00 22.08 -10.34
CA TYR A 167 1.19 21.73 -11.12
C TYR A 167 1.36 20.23 -11.21
N LEU A 168 1.57 19.74 -12.44
CA LEU A 168 2.11 18.41 -12.66
C LEU A 168 3.63 18.46 -12.48
N GLN A 169 4.15 17.63 -11.60
CA GLN A 169 5.57 17.55 -11.28
C GLN A 169 6.09 16.12 -11.52
N MET A 170 7.31 16.01 -12.03
CA MET A 170 8.00 14.74 -12.17
C MET A 170 9.41 14.86 -11.59
N TYR A 171 9.78 13.86 -10.81
CA TYR A 171 11.07 13.83 -10.10
C TYR A 171 11.86 12.57 -10.49
N ASP A 172 13.17 12.76 -10.62
CA ASP A 172 14.15 11.70 -10.81
C ASP A 172 14.42 10.99 -9.48
N SER A 173 13.45 10.24 -9.02
CA SER A 173 13.47 9.59 -7.70
C SER A 173 12.62 8.33 -7.67
N TYR A 174 13.00 7.48 -6.74
CA TYR A 174 12.28 6.27 -6.38
C TYR A 174 11.24 6.57 -5.30
N ASN A 175 10.33 7.35 -5.38
CA ASN A 175 9.33 7.74 -4.40
C ASN A 175 9.58 9.13 -3.79
N GLY A 176 8.55 9.92 -3.78
CA GLY A 176 8.56 11.27 -3.24
C GLY A 176 9.31 12.28 -4.12
N THR A 177 9.51 13.45 -3.56
CA THR A 177 10.05 14.64 -4.24
C THR A 177 11.53 14.91 -3.88
N THR A 178 12.26 13.89 -3.43
CA THR A 178 13.65 14.05 -2.95
C THR A 178 14.70 14.04 -4.05
N GLY A 179 14.35 13.65 -5.28
CA GLY A 179 15.21 13.66 -6.45
C GLY A 179 15.24 15.00 -7.17
N ASN A 180 15.98 15.05 -8.29
CA ASN A 180 15.95 16.23 -9.16
C ASN A 180 14.55 16.38 -9.77
N GLN A 181 14.01 17.59 -9.73
CA GLN A 181 12.78 17.91 -10.42
C GLN A 181 13.07 18.00 -11.94
N LEU A 182 12.45 17.09 -12.69
CA LEU A 182 12.60 16.99 -14.14
C LEU A 182 11.53 17.78 -14.88
N TYR A 183 10.36 17.95 -14.26
CA TYR A 183 9.23 18.67 -14.83
C TYR A 183 8.42 19.37 -13.75
N ASN A 184 7.94 20.57 -14.06
CA ASN A 184 7.02 21.33 -13.22
C ASN A 184 6.29 22.34 -14.10
N ALA A 185 5.02 22.11 -14.36
CA ALA A 185 4.18 23.00 -15.14
C ALA A 185 2.71 22.81 -14.79
N ASP A 186 1.91 23.80 -15.17
CA ASP A 186 0.45 23.82 -15.07
C ASP A 186 -0.18 23.79 -16.48
N GLY A 187 -1.50 23.68 -16.57
CA GLY A 187 -2.25 23.71 -17.81
C GLY A 187 -2.24 22.40 -18.58
N ASP A 188 -2.15 22.46 -19.92
CA ASP A 188 -2.19 21.28 -20.79
C ASP A 188 -0.82 20.58 -20.83
N HIS A 189 -0.80 19.29 -20.50
CA HIS A 189 0.39 18.46 -20.48
C HIS A 189 0.44 17.45 -21.63
N THR A 190 -0.56 17.43 -22.51
CA THR A 190 -0.66 16.46 -23.59
C THR A 190 0.58 16.44 -24.47
N GLY A 191 1.21 15.28 -24.63
CA GLY A 191 2.41 15.09 -25.41
C GLY A 191 3.74 15.39 -24.67
N VAL A 192 3.70 15.84 -23.43
CA VAL A 192 4.90 16.00 -22.60
C VAL A 192 5.53 14.63 -22.36
N ALA A 193 6.82 14.47 -22.65
CA ALA A 193 7.59 13.26 -22.43
C ALA A 193 8.86 13.59 -21.63
N ILE A 194 9.00 12.98 -20.48
CA ILE A 194 10.10 13.22 -19.53
C ILE A 194 10.87 11.92 -19.33
N THR A 195 12.19 11.98 -19.49
CA THR A 195 13.08 10.84 -19.37
C THR A 195 14.00 11.00 -18.16
N SER A 196 14.06 9.98 -17.32
CA SER A 196 15.05 9.83 -16.25
C SER A 196 16.12 8.82 -16.67
N THR A 197 17.37 9.12 -16.33
CA THR A 197 18.52 8.25 -16.52
C THR A 197 18.91 7.46 -15.30
N THR A 198 18.21 7.67 -14.17
CA THR A 198 18.43 6.90 -12.92
C THR A 198 17.57 5.64 -12.85
N GLY A 199 16.65 5.46 -13.82
CA GLY A 199 15.80 4.29 -13.90
C GLY A 199 14.52 4.39 -13.08
N SER A 200 14.18 5.58 -12.54
CA SER A 200 12.89 5.79 -11.88
C SER A 200 12.37 7.22 -12.08
N ILE A 201 11.05 7.36 -12.13
CA ILE A 201 10.34 8.66 -12.14
C ILE A 201 9.19 8.57 -11.15
N THR A 202 9.11 9.55 -10.24
CA THR A 202 7.91 9.78 -9.43
C THR A 202 7.11 10.92 -10.05
N VAL A 203 5.84 10.65 -10.29
CA VAL A 203 4.85 11.63 -10.78
C VAL A 203 4.03 12.13 -9.60
N PHE A 204 3.91 13.43 -9.49
CA PHE A 204 3.30 14.13 -8.37
C PHE A 204 2.37 15.23 -8.89
N ILE A 205 1.31 15.55 -8.16
CA ILE A 205 0.48 16.73 -8.39
C ILE A 205 0.55 17.61 -7.16
N ASP A 206 0.88 18.87 -7.38
CA ASP A 206 0.90 19.95 -6.40
C ASP A 206 -0.36 20.79 -6.61
N GLY A 207 -1.38 20.53 -5.80
CA GLY A 207 -2.71 21.13 -5.91
C GLY A 207 -2.96 22.14 -4.79
N ASP A 208 -3.65 23.24 -5.12
CA ASP A 208 -3.89 24.35 -4.20
C ASP A 208 -5.13 24.16 -3.28
N GLY A 209 -5.85 23.06 -3.45
CA GLY A 209 -7.03 22.74 -2.65
C GLY A 209 -8.35 23.25 -3.22
N SER A 210 -8.35 23.91 -4.37
CA SER A 210 -9.53 24.30 -5.11
C SER A 210 -9.81 23.32 -6.27
N TRP A 211 -10.52 23.67 -7.23
CA TRP A 211 -10.94 22.94 -8.43
C TRP A 211 -10.11 21.69 -8.80
N ASN A 212 -10.74 20.53 -8.90
CA ASN A 212 -10.08 19.28 -9.25
C ASN A 212 -10.96 18.44 -10.19
N CYS A 213 -10.41 17.43 -10.86
CA CYS A 213 -11.19 16.55 -11.74
C CYS A 213 -11.77 15.33 -11.02
N GLN A 214 -11.62 15.20 -9.70
CA GLN A 214 -12.05 14.00 -8.97
C GLN A 214 -13.46 14.14 -8.37
N ASP A 215 -13.85 15.33 -7.94
CA ASP A 215 -15.12 15.57 -7.22
C ASP A 215 -16.24 16.17 -8.08
N GLY A 216 -15.98 16.41 -9.35
CA GLY A 216 -16.96 17.03 -10.24
C GLY A 216 -17.22 18.50 -9.92
N SER A 217 -16.38 19.17 -9.16
CA SER A 217 -16.50 20.59 -8.78
C SER A 217 -16.39 21.55 -9.97
N GLY A 218 -16.27 20.99 -11.20
CA GLY A 218 -16.77 21.67 -12.39
C GLY A 218 -15.77 22.47 -13.20
N GLY A 219 -14.47 22.14 -13.16
CA GLY A 219 -13.52 22.64 -14.13
C GLY A 219 -13.55 21.86 -15.46
N PRO A 220 -13.18 22.46 -16.61
CA PRO A 220 -13.09 21.76 -17.88
C PRO A 220 -11.81 20.89 -17.96
N TYR A 221 -11.43 20.26 -16.85
CA TYR A 221 -10.18 19.52 -16.74
C TYR A 221 -10.33 18.09 -17.24
N THR A 222 -9.39 17.70 -18.09
CA THR A 222 -9.32 16.34 -18.62
C THR A 222 -8.43 15.51 -17.71
N PRO A 223 -8.88 14.34 -17.23
CA PRO A 223 -8.06 13.46 -16.41
C PRO A 223 -6.73 13.10 -17.09
N LEU A 224 -5.67 13.05 -16.29
CA LEU A 224 -4.34 12.73 -16.77
C LEU A 224 -4.23 11.25 -17.15
N GLN A 225 -3.58 10.98 -18.27
CA GLN A 225 -3.23 9.63 -18.70
C GLN A 225 -1.75 9.61 -19.08
N PHE A 226 -1.08 8.52 -18.71
CA PHE A 226 0.36 8.39 -18.90
C PHE A 226 0.68 7.07 -19.60
N ALA A 227 1.71 7.09 -20.44
CA ALA A 227 2.37 5.91 -20.97
C ALA A 227 3.79 5.86 -20.45
N VAL A 228 4.23 4.69 -20.00
CA VAL A 228 5.58 4.47 -19.47
C VAL A 228 6.36 3.59 -20.43
N THR A 229 7.50 4.06 -20.89
CA THR A 229 8.39 3.31 -21.79
C THR A 229 9.80 3.28 -21.21
N CYS A 230 10.54 2.21 -21.54
CA CYS A 230 11.95 2.10 -21.16
C CYS A 230 12.81 1.82 -22.39
N THR A 231 14.01 2.35 -22.39
CA THR A 231 14.98 2.15 -23.45
C THR A 231 16.36 1.86 -22.87
N ALA A 232 17.09 0.94 -23.47
CA ALA A 232 18.48 0.75 -23.14
C ALA A 232 19.27 2.05 -23.38
N PRO A 233 20.32 2.34 -22.61
CA PRO A 233 21.20 3.45 -22.90
C PRO A 233 21.83 3.28 -24.28
N PRO A 234 22.13 4.37 -25.00
CA PRO A 234 22.80 4.28 -26.29
C PRO A 234 24.12 3.53 -26.14
N ALA A 235 24.41 2.62 -27.08
CA ALA A 235 25.69 1.91 -27.11
C ALA A 235 26.82 2.92 -27.31
N CYS A 236 27.88 2.82 -26.52
CA CYS A 236 29.10 3.63 -26.67
C CYS A 236 29.92 3.18 -27.88
#